data_672d67e070ee3848a9b00d782a5d6ddb
#
_entry.id   672d67e070ee3848a9b00d782a5d6ddb
#
_cell.length_a   1.000
_cell.length_b   1.000
_cell.length_c   1.000
_cell.angle_alpha   90.00
_cell.angle_beta   90.00
_cell.angle_gamma   90.00
#
_symmetry.space_group_name_H-M   'P 1'
#
loop_
_entity.id
_entity.type
_entity.pdbx_description
1 polymer ?
#
loop_
_entity_poly.entity_id
_entity_poly.type
_entity_poly.pdbx_seq_one_letter_code
_entity_poly.pdbx_strand_id
1 'polypeptide(L)'
;WYAPQDIEHVRSALPLPQGKQLRFRFGCETELPANGIPALAPEHFGLFDFVVIPVNHMHMKGLVRPAGVDTPEKMAKLIEDRLERLLELDLPFQKIGIAHLTCGLMFAEGSIADVVRCMDESRLMRIFAGYAQAGAGIELNASCFEGWGDQQEEMLLMYRIAKEAGCQFYCCSDAHTVAVLGSVSRVLPGVIRLLGLTSEHQYHIPD
;
A
#
# COMPACT_ATOMS: atom_id res chain seq x y z
N TRP A 1 8.51 -7.77 17.54
CA TRP A 1 7.81 -6.61 16.93
C TRP A 1 7.10 -7.01 15.64
N TYR A 2 7.80 -7.73 14.77
CA TYR A 2 7.27 -8.23 13.51
C TYR A 2 6.98 -9.74 13.55
N ALA A 3 6.90 -10.32 14.75
CA ALA A 3 6.42 -11.69 14.95
C ALA A 3 4.98 -11.83 14.40
N PRO A 4 4.46 -13.04 14.26
CA PRO A 4 3.06 -13.25 13.87
C PRO A 4 2.16 -12.29 14.66
N GLN A 5 1.29 -11.56 13.94
CA GLN A 5 0.46 -10.54 14.57
C GLN A 5 -0.46 -11.17 15.60
N ASP A 6 -0.31 -10.74 16.84
CA ASP A 6 -1.13 -11.18 17.95
C ASP A 6 -2.52 -10.55 17.84
N ILE A 7 -3.50 -11.37 17.51
CA ILE A 7 -4.89 -10.97 17.35
C ILE A 7 -5.47 -10.35 18.63
N GLU A 8 -5.07 -10.85 19.80
CA GLU A 8 -5.53 -10.28 21.08
C GLU A 8 -4.99 -8.86 21.27
N HIS A 9 -3.75 -8.60 20.87
CA HIS A 9 -3.19 -7.26 20.90
C HIS A 9 -3.97 -6.29 19.97
N VAL A 10 -4.25 -6.72 18.74
CA VAL A 10 -5.00 -5.89 17.78
C VAL A 10 -6.44 -5.64 18.27
N ARG A 11 -7.08 -6.64 18.87
CA ARG A 11 -8.42 -6.52 19.47
C ARG A 11 -8.49 -5.54 20.64
N SER A 12 -7.36 -5.18 21.24
CA SER A 12 -7.31 -4.16 22.29
C SER A 12 -7.80 -2.78 21.84
N ALA A 13 -7.88 -2.53 20.52
CA ALA A 13 -8.48 -1.33 19.95
C ALA A 13 -10.02 -1.31 20.02
N LEU A 14 -10.66 -2.41 20.39
CA LEU A 14 -12.11 -2.52 20.52
C LEU A 14 -12.59 -2.19 21.95
N PRO A 15 -13.80 -1.61 22.14
CA PRO A 15 -14.73 -1.23 21.06
C PRO A 15 -14.29 0.06 20.35
N LEU A 16 -14.57 0.13 19.04
CA LEU A 16 -14.27 1.33 18.26
C LEU A 16 -15.10 2.53 18.77
N PRO A 17 -14.55 3.76 18.68
CA PRO A 17 -15.29 4.96 18.98
C PRO A 17 -16.56 5.07 18.13
N GLN A 18 -17.61 5.67 18.70
CA GLN A 18 -18.84 5.99 17.98
C GLN A 18 -18.89 7.49 17.69
N GLY A 19 -19.08 7.85 16.43
CA GLY A 19 -19.21 9.24 15.99
C GLY A 19 -20.52 9.48 15.26
N LYS A 20 -21.11 10.68 15.43
CA LYS A 20 -22.37 11.03 14.73
C LYS A 20 -22.21 11.18 13.21
N GLN A 21 -21.02 11.55 12.75
CA GLN A 21 -20.73 11.86 11.35
C GLN A 21 -19.59 11.00 10.77
N LEU A 22 -18.99 10.14 11.58
CA LEU A 22 -17.88 9.29 11.21
C LEU A 22 -18.21 7.86 11.53
N ARG A 23 -17.91 6.96 10.60
CA ARG A 23 -17.94 5.52 10.81
C ARG A 23 -16.51 5.04 10.98
N PHE A 24 -16.20 4.48 12.13
CA PHE A 24 -14.93 3.83 12.39
C PHE A 24 -14.96 2.41 11.84
N ARG A 25 -13.89 2.01 11.18
CA ARG A 25 -13.67 0.65 10.68
C ARG A 25 -12.55 0.00 11.46
N PHE A 26 -12.68 -1.28 11.76
CA PHE A 26 -11.64 -2.06 12.42
C PHE A 26 -10.75 -2.66 11.35
N GLY A 27 -9.51 -2.18 11.26
CA GLY A 27 -8.54 -2.65 10.28
C GLY A 27 -7.17 -2.90 10.90
N CYS A 28 -6.30 -3.51 10.13
CA CYS A 28 -4.88 -3.62 10.46
C CYS A 28 -4.01 -3.50 9.22
N GLU A 29 -2.78 -3.08 9.42
CA GLU A 29 -1.72 -3.28 8.46
C GLU A 29 -0.96 -4.56 8.82
N THR A 30 -0.81 -5.47 7.86
CA THR A 30 -0.07 -6.73 8.04
C THR A 30 1.20 -6.71 7.21
N GLU A 31 2.29 -7.16 7.79
CA GLU A 31 3.56 -7.24 7.08
C GLU A 31 3.53 -8.33 6.00
N LEU A 32 4.30 -8.12 4.92
CA LEU A 32 4.56 -9.11 3.88
C LEU A 32 6.04 -9.55 3.95
N PRO A 33 6.38 -10.61 4.69
CA PRO A 33 7.75 -11.11 4.80
C PRO A 33 8.35 -11.56 3.46
N ALA A 34 9.65 -11.90 3.47
CA ALA A 34 10.40 -12.27 2.25
C ALA A 34 9.84 -13.51 1.53
N ASN A 35 9.09 -14.37 2.21
CA ASN A 35 8.41 -15.52 1.61
C ASN A 35 7.16 -15.14 0.78
N GLY A 36 6.75 -13.87 0.81
CA GLY A 36 5.59 -13.36 0.07
C GLY A 36 4.23 -13.82 0.62
N ILE A 37 4.18 -14.26 1.88
CA ILE A 37 2.95 -14.64 2.57
C ILE A 37 2.68 -13.60 3.66
N PRO A 38 1.48 -12.96 3.70
CA PRO A 38 1.14 -12.02 4.75
C PRO A 38 1.31 -12.62 6.15
N ALA A 39 1.80 -11.81 7.09
CA ALA A 39 1.98 -12.24 8.47
C ALA A 39 0.65 -12.49 9.19
N LEU A 40 -0.42 -11.83 8.77
CA LEU A 40 -1.78 -12.14 9.20
C LEU A 40 -2.22 -13.48 8.57
N ALA A 41 -2.58 -14.45 9.40
CA ALA A 41 -3.05 -15.74 8.92
C ALA A 41 -4.39 -15.59 8.15
N PRO A 42 -4.61 -16.37 7.08
CA PRO A 42 -5.80 -16.24 6.21
C PRO A 42 -7.13 -16.30 6.96
N GLU A 43 -7.25 -17.14 7.97
CA GLU A 43 -8.44 -17.27 8.82
C GLU A 43 -8.77 -16.02 9.64
N HIS A 44 -7.83 -15.10 9.82
CA HIS A 44 -8.01 -13.88 10.59
C HIS A 44 -8.46 -12.67 9.75
N PHE A 45 -8.38 -12.73 8.42
CA PHE A 45 -8.82 -11.62 7.56
C PHE A 45 -10.29 -11.26 7.79
N GLY A 46 -11.14 -12.28 8.08
CA GLY A 46 -12.55 -12.07 8.38
C GLY A 46 -12.86 -11.29 9.66
N LEU A 47 -11.87 -11.09 10.53
CA LEU A 47 -12.02 -10.30 11.77
C LEU A 47 -11.97 -8.78 11.52
N PHE A 48 -11.48 -8.36 10.36
CA PHE A 48 -11.26 -6.96 10.02
C PHE A 48 -12.24 -6.48 8.95
N ASP A 49 -12.61 -5.22 9.04
CA ASP A 49 -13.31 -4.52 7.97
C ASP A 49 -12.38 -4.24 6.78
N PHE A 50 -11.08 -4.01 7.06
CA PHE A 50 -10.07 -3.68 6.06
C PHE A 50 -8.67 -4.10 6.51
N VAL A 51 -7.88 -4.65 5.58
CA VAL A 51 -6.48 -5.04 5.83
C VAL A 51 -5.58 -4.35 4.83
N VAL A 52 -4.53 -3.70 5.31
CA VAL A 52 -3.52 -3.02 4.48
C VAL A 52 -2.29 -3.90 4.36
N ILE A 53 -1.77 -4.09 3.15
CA ILE A 53 -0.59 -4.93 2.88
C ILE A 53 0.50 -4.11 2.18
N PRO A 54 1.60 -3.80 2.86
CA PRO A 54 2.76 -3.18 2.26
C PRO A 54 3.59 -4.20 1.47
N VAL A 55 4.01 -3.85 0.27
CA VAL A 55 4.88 -4.71 -0.55
C VAL A 55 6.35 -4.26 -0.53
N ASN A 56 6.65 -3.14 0.10
CA ASN A 56 7.89 -2.39 -0.07
C ASN A 56 8.57 -1.91 1.23
N HIS A 57 8.33 -2.57 2.36
CA HIS A 57 9.06 -2.32 3.61
C HIS A 57 10.51 -2.86 3.55
N MET A 58 11.26 -2.47 2.53
CA MET A 58 12.59 -3.02 2.23
C MET A 58 13.68 -2.57 3.21
N HIS A 59 13.38 -1.62 4.10
CA HIS A 59 14.26 -1.28 5.22
C HIS A 59 14.43 -2.44 6.21
N MET A 60 13.52 -3.39 6.27
CA MET A 60 13.57 -4.56 7.16
C MET A 60 14.39 -5.69 6.51
N LYS A 61 15.72 -5.53 6.57
CA LYS A 61 16.68 -6.50 6.02
C LYS A 61 16.57 -7.86 6.72
N GLY A 62 16.54 -8.93 5.95
CA GLY A 62 16.43 -10.30 6.43
C GLY A 62 15.02 -10.78 6.78
N LEU A 63 14.08 -9.87 7.06
CA LEU A 63 12.67 -10.20 7.30
C LEU A 63 11.82 -10.01 6.04
N VAL A 64 11.88 -8.80 5.46
CA VAL A 64 11.11 -8.43 4.26
C VAL A 64 12.01 -8.39 3.03
N ARG A 65 13.19 -7.76 3.17
CA ARG A 65 14.18 -7.68 2.10
C ARG A 65 15.17 -8.83 2.17
N PRO A 66 15.23 -9.74 1.19
CA PRO A 66 16.23 -10.80 1.12
C PRO A 66 17.65 -10.25 1.03
N ALA A 67 18.63 -11.06 1.46
CA ALA A 67 20.04 -10.73 1.27
C ALA A 67 20.38 -10.58 -0.21
N GLY A 68 21.24 -9.60 -0.53
CA GLY A 68 21.70 -9.35 -1.91
C GLY A 68 20.72 -8.53 -2.78
N VAL A 69 19.57 -8.12 -2.25
CA VAL A 69 18.67 -7.14 -2.91
C VAL A 69 19.09 -5.74 -2.45
N ASP A 70 20.04 -5.14 -3.17
CA ASP A 70 20.78 -3.95 -2.76
C ASP A 70 20.99 -2.93 -3.90
N THR A 71 20.43 -3.20 -5.09
CA THR A 71 20.43 -2.25 -6.22
C THR A 71 19.01 -1.89 -6.63
N PRO A 72 18.80 -0.73 -7.30
CA PRO A 72 17.49 -0.34 -7.80
C PRO A 72 16.80 -1.41 -8.66
N GLU A 73 17.52 -2.07 -9.56
CA GLU A 73 17.00 -3.10 -10.46
C GLU A 73 16.47 -4.32 -9.68
N LYS A 74 17.28 -4.79 -8.71
CA LYS A 74 16.87 -5.92 -7.87
C LYS A 74 15.70 -5.57 -6.99
N MET A 75 15.64 -4.31 -6.52
CA MET A 75 14.54 -3.81 -5.71
C MET A 75 13.25 -3.71 -6.52
N ALA A 76 13.32 -3.13 -7.73
CA ALA A 76 12.20 -3.05 -8.65
C ALA A 76 11.63 -4.44 -8.94
N LYS A 77 12.50 -5.37 -9.35
CA LYS A 77 12.10 -6.75 -9.60
C LYS A 77 11.45 -7.42 -8.40
N LEU A 78 12.00 -7.24 -7.19
CA LEU A 78 11.45 -7.84 -5.98
C LEU A 78 10.04 -7.29 -5.68
N ILE A 79 9.82 -5.98 -5.84
CA ILE A 79 8.52 -5.35 -5.61
C ILE A 79 7.49 -5.88 -6.61
N GLU A 80 7.86 -5.96 -7.89
CA GLU A 80 6.99 -6.54 -8.92
C GLU A 80 6.66 -8.01 -8.64
N ASP A 81 7.67 -8.83 -8.31
CA ASP A 81 7.48 -10.25 -7.94
C ASP A 81 6.52 -10.40 -6.74
N ARG A 82 6.60 -9.51 -5.77
CA ARG A 82 5.74 -9.52 -4.56
C ARG A 82 4.31 -9.11 -4.89
N LEU A 83 4.14 -8.05 -5.69
CA LEU A 83 2.81 -7.64 -6.16
C LEU A 83 2.13 -8.76 -6.95
N GLU A 84 2.85 -9.40 -7.87
CA GLU A 84 2.34 -10.50 -8.68
C GLU A 84 2.02 -11.74 -7.81
N ARG A 85 2.95 -12.10 -6.92
CA ARG A 85 2.79 -13.25 -6.01
C ARG A 85 1.60 -13.09 -5.06
N LEU A 86 1.36 -11.88 -4.57
CA LEU A 86 0.23 -11.63 -3.68
C LEU A 86 -1.12 -11.94 -4.36
N LEU A 87 -1.26 -11.67 -5.67
CA LEU A 87 -2.45 -11.99 -6.46
C LEU A 87 -2.72 -13.50 -6.60
N GLU A 88 -1.70 -14.35 -6.44
CA GLU A 88 -1.86 -15.81 -6.51
C GLU A 88 -2.46 -16.40 -5.22
N LEU A 89 -2.52 -15.60 -4.14
CA LEU A 89 -3.06 -16.06 -2.87
C LEU A 89 -4.58 -15.95 -2.84
N ASP A 90 -5.21 -16.90 -2.16
CA ASP A 90 -6.67 -16.88 -1.92
C ASP A 90 -6.98 -15.92 -0.76
N LEU A 91 -7.11 -14.64 -1.08
CA LEU A 91 -7.34 -13.56 -0.12
C LEU A 91 -8.60 -12.76 -0.46
N PRO A 92 -9.27 -12.17 0.53
CA PRO A 92 -10.47 -11.35 0.33
C PRO A 92 -10.11 -9.95 -0.20
N PHE A 93 -9.65 -9.86 -1.45
CA PHE A 93 -9.09 -8.64 -2.05
C PHE A 93 -10.01 -7.42 -1.96
N GLN A 94 -11.35 -7.62 -1.96
CA GLN A 94 -12.30 -6.51 -1.77
C GLN A 94 -12.18 -5.83 -0.39
N LYS A 95 -11.45 -6.44 0.57
CA LYS A 95 -11.15 -5.87 1.88
C LYS A 95 -9.66 -5.53 2.05
N ILE A 96 -8.89 -5.56 0.95
CA ILE A 96 -7.44 -5.35 1.01
C ILE A 96 -7.07 -4.05 0.30
N GLY A 97 -6.21 -3.29 0.96
CA GLY A 97 -5.52 -2.14 0.41
C GLY A 97 -4.03 -2.44 0.20
N ILE A 98 -3.51 -2.14 -0.98
CA ILE A 98 -2.07 -2.19 -1.24
C ILE A 98 -1.48 -0.86 -0.82
N ALA A 99 -0.56 -0.91 0.15
CA ALA A 99 -0.03 0.27 0.83
C ALA A 99 1.03 1.02 -0.01
N HIS A 100 1.07 2.32 0.16
CA HIS A 100 2.16 3.28 -0.12
C HIS A 100 3.17 2.86 -1.19
N LEU A 101 2.73 2.69 -2.45
CA LEU A 101 3.53 2.15 -3.56
C LEU A 101 4.92 2.78 -3.72
N THR A 102 5.10 4.06 -3.35
CA THR A 102 6.36 4.80 -3.49
C THR A 102 6.84 5.42 -2.17
N CYS A 103 6.79 4.66 -1.06
CA CYS A 103 7.25 5.18 0.23
C CYS A 103 8.79 5.19 0.34
N GLY A 104 9.32 6.07 1.24
CA GLY A 104 10.75 6.17 1.50
C GLY A 104 11.41 4.89 2.03
N LEU A 105 10.62 3.93 2.50
CA LEU A 105 11.10 2.64 3.00
C LEU A 105 11.41 1.64 1.87
N MET A 106 10.98 1.94 0.64
CA MET A 106 11.26 1.13 -0.55
C MET A 106 12.76 0.99 -0.83
N PHE A 107 13.52 2.07 -0.69
CA PHE A 107 14.97 2.05 -0.87
C PHE A 107 15.65 3.09 0.02
N ALA A 108 15.79 2.77 1.30
CA ALA A 108 16.32 3.69 2.31
C ALA A 108 17.78 4.12 2.08
N GLU A 109 18.54 3.34 1.31
CA GLU A 109 19.95 3.62 1.00
C GLU A 109 20.15 4.42 -0.31
N GLY A 110 19.06 4.72 -1.05
CA GLY A 110 19.15 5.36 -2.36
C GLY A 110 17.91 6.12 -2.77
N SER A 111 17.74 6.34 -4.07
CA SER A 111 16.61 7.05 -4.62
C SER A 111 15.46 6.10 -4.98
N ILE A 112 14.26 6.43 -4.51
CA ILE A 112 13.03 5.73 -4.91
C ILE A 112 12.80 5.85 -6.41
N ALA A 113 13.08 7.04 -6.99
CA ALA A 113 12.94 7.27 -8.41
C ALA A 113 13.81 6.32 -9.26
N ASP A 114 15.02 5.98 -8.79
CA ASP A 114 15.86 5.03 -9.48
C ASP A 114 15.25 3.62 -9.49
N VAL A 115 14.62 3.21 -8.40
CA VAL A 115 13.89 1.94 -8.33
C VAL A 115 12.71 1.96 -9.31
N VAL A 116 11.92 3.02 -9.30
CA VAL A 116 10.75 3.14 -10.18
C VAL A 116 11.14 3.14 -11.66
N ARG A 117 12.24 3.82 -12.04
CA ARG A 117 12.77 3.80 -13.43
C ARG A 117 13.19 2.40 -13.91
N CYS A 118 13.49 1.48 -12.99
CA CYS A 118 13.85 0.11 -13.31
C CYS A 118 12.66 -0.85 -13.43
N MET A 119 11.42 -0.38 -13.16
CA MET A 119 10.22 -1.20 -13.21
C MET A 119 9.75 -1.45 -14.65
N ASP A 120 9.20 -2.62 -14.91
CA ASP A 120 8.56 -2.98 -16.18
C ASP A 120 7.10 -2.51 -16.18
N GLU A 121 6.84 -1.40 -16.88
CA GLU A 121 5.50 -0.79 -16.96
C GLU A 121 4.46 -1.76 -17.53
N SER A 122 4.83 -2.58 -18.50
CA SER A 122 3.93 -3.59 -19.09
C SER A 122 3.57 -4.68 -18.09
N ARG A 123 4.53 -5.08 -17.27
CA ARG A 123 4.30 -6.02 -16.16
C ARG A 123 3.41 -5.40 -15.09
N LEU A 124 3.70 -4.18 -14.67
CA LEU A 124 2.88 -3.44 -13.71
C LEU A 124 1.44 -3.27 -14.19
N MET A 125 1.24 -2.97 -15.48
CA MET A 125 -0.09 -2.88 -16.07
C MET A 125 -0.89 -4.19 -15.89
N ARG A 126 -0.28 -5.34 -16.17
CA ARG A 126 -0.93 -6.66 -15.97
C ARG A 126 -1.22 -6.93 -14.50
N ILE A 127 -0.29 -6.61 -13.61
CA ILE A 127 -0.44 -6.79 -12.17
C ILE A 127 -1.59 -5.93 -11.65
N PHE A 128 -1.61 -4.63 -11.97
CA PHE A 128 -2.69 -3.74 -11.51
C PHE A 128 -4.04 -4.07 -12.12
N ALA A 129 -4.09 -4.57 -13.36
CA ALA A 129 -5.34 -5.10 -13.92
C ALA A 129 -5.86 -6.30 -13.09
N GLY A 130 -4.98 -7.15 -12.59
CA GLY A 130 -5.33 -8.22 -11.65
C GLY A 130 -5.92 -7.68 -10.34
N TYR A 131 -5.30 -6.66 -9.73
CA TYR A 131 -5.82 -6.01 -8.51
C TYR A 131 -7.17 -5.33 -8.76
N ALA A 132 -7.34 -4.64 -9.88
CA ALA A 132 -8.61 -4.04 -10.27
C ALA A 132 -9.71 -5.09 -10.40
N GLN A 133 -9.43 -6.21 -11.06
CA GLN A 133 -10.37 -7.32 -11.20
C GLN A 133 -10.70 -7.99 -9.86
N ALA A 134 -9.72 -8.13 -8.97
CA ALA A 134 -9.90 -8.69 -7.63
C ALA A 134 -10.63 -7.72 -6.67
N GLY A 135 -10.71 -6.43 -7.01
CA GLY A 135 -11.39 -5.40 -6.23
C GLY A 135 -10.57 -4.84 -5.08
N ALA A 136 -9.24 -4.93 -5.13
CA ALA A 136 -8.36 -4.33 -4.12
C ALA A 136 -8.27 -2.81 -4.27
N GLY A 137 -8.08 -2.11 -3.13
CA GLY A 137 -7.82 -0.68 -3.11
C GLY A 137 -6.32 -0.36 -3.24
N ILE A 138 -5.98 0.72 -3.92
CA ILE A 138 -4.61 1.26 -3.95
C ILE A 138 -4.53 2.48 -3.05
N GLU A 139 -3.56 2.48 -2.15
CA GLU A 139 -3.37 3.57 -1.20
C GLU A 139 -2.77 4.83 -1.84
N LEU A 140 -3.40 5.97 -1.62
CA LEU A 140 -2.76 7.28 -1.73
C LEU A 140 -2.31 7.70 -0.33
N ASN A 141 -1.06 7.39 0.02
CA ASN A 141 -0.47 7.73 1.30
C ASN A 141 0.13 9.13 1.24
N ALA A 142 -0.37 10.04 2.07
CA ALA A 142 0.05 11.43 2.04
C ALA A 142 1.56 11.63 2.27
N SER A 143 2.18 10.79 3.10
CA SER A 143 3.62 10.88 3.41
C SER A 143 4.50 10.55 2.20
N CYS A 144 4.02 9.72 1.27
CA CYS A 144 4.76 9.35 0.06
C CYS A 144 4.88 10.50 -0.94
N PHE A 145 4.06 11.53 -0.80
CA PHE A 145 3.98 12.63 -1.76
C PHE A 145 4.53 13.95 -1.23
N GLU A 146 5.14 13.96 -0.07
CA GLU A 146 5.84 15.12 0.47
C GLU A 146 7.31 15.13 0.01
N GLY A 147 7.79 16.27 -0.49
CA GLY A 147 9.21 16.47 -0.78
C GLY A 147 9.76 15.83 -2.06
N TRP A 148 8.94 15.57 -3.07
CA TRP A 148 9.33 14.89 -4.33
C TRP A 148 10.33 15.70 -5.18
N GLY A 149 10.33 17.03 -5.05
CA GLY A 149 11.17 17.88 -5.89
C GLY A 149 10.97 17.60 -7.37
N ASP A 150 12.07 17.31 -8.08
CA ASP A 150 12.06 17.02 -9.51
C ASP A 150 11.65 15.58 -9.85
N GLN A 151 11.33 14.73 -8.85
CA GLN A 151 11.03 13.30 -9.04
C GLN A 151 9.52 13.01 -9.12
N GLN A 152 8.70 14.04 -9.34
CA GLN A 152 7.24 13.91 -9.36
C GLN A 152 6.75 12.86 -10.37
N GLU A 153 7.36 12.79 -11.54
CA GLU A 153 6.93 11.86 -12.59
C GLU A 153 7.12 10.40 -12.17
N GLU A 154 8.29 10.07 -11.61
CA GLU A 154 8.59 8.74 -11.11
C GLU A 154 7.68 8.39 -9.93
N MET A 155 7.50 9.31 -8.99
CA MET A 155 6.64 9.08 -7.81
C MET A 155 5.17 8.81 -8.19
N LEU A 156 4.71 9.33 -9.32
CA LEU A 156 3.35 9.10 -9.82
C LEU A 156 3.21 7.93 -10.79
N LEU A 157 4.30 7.38 -11.33
CA LEU A 157 4.26 6.40 -12.41
C LEU A 157 3.39 5.17 -12.06
N MET A 158 3.66 4.52 -10.93
CA MET A 158 2.91 3.32 -10.52
C MET A 158 1.42 3.63 -10.33
N TYR A 159 1.08 4.81 -9.79
CA TYR A 159 -0.31 5.24 -9.60
C TYR A 159 -1.03 5.54 -10.92
N ARG A 160 -0.32 6.10 -11.92
CA ARG A 160 -0.87 6.28 -13.26
C ARG A 160 -1.18 4.95 -13.92
N ILE A 161 -0.25 4.00 -13.86
CA ILE A 161 -0.45 2.64 -14.40
C ILE A 161 -1.62 1.96 -13.68
N ALA A 162 -1.69 2.05 -12.35
CA ALA A 162 -2.80 1.50 -11.58
C ALA A 162 -4.16 2.09 -11.98
N LYS A 163 -4.22 3.43 -12.20
CA LYS A 163 -5.42 4.10 -12.69
C LYS A 163 -5.81 3.60 -14.09
N GLU A 164 -4.87 3.54 -15.02
CA GLU A 164 -5.09 3.06 -16.38
C GLU A 164 -5.56 1.61 -16.41
N ALA A 165 -5.07 0.80 -15.48
CA ALA A 165 -5.49 -0.58 -15.27
C ALA A 165 -6.88 -0.72 -14.62
N GLY A 166 -7.52 0.37 -14.18
CA GLY A 166 -8.85 0.38 -13.60
C GLY A 166 -8.90 0.20 -12.09
N CYS A 167 -7.78 0.35 -11.38
CA CYS A 167 -7.77 0.31 -9.93
C CYS A 167 -8.53 1.48 -9.31
N GLN A 168 -9.10 1.23 -8.13
CA GLN A 168 -9.70 2.23 -7.26
C GLN A 168 -8.74 2.61 -6.13
N PHE A 169 -8.88 3.85 -5.61
CA PHE A 169 -7.94 4.45 -4.68
C PHE A 169 -8.61 4.87 -3.39
N TYR A 170 -7.89 4.74 -2.28
CA TYR A 170 -8.28 5.30 -0.97
C TYR A 170 -7.18 6.22 -0.44
N CYS A 171 -7.59 7.22 0.34
CA CYS A 171 -6.69 8.20 0.93
C CYS A 171 -6.26 7.75 2.33
N CYS A 172 -4.97 7.86 2.64
CA CYS A 172 -4.42 7.54 3.96
C CYS A 172 -3.39 8.57 4.41
N SER A 173 -3.34 8.81 5.72
CA SER A 173 -2.29 9.63 6.34
C SER A 173 -1.11 8.82 6.82
N ASP A 174 -1.33 7.54 7.12
CA ASP A 174 -0.39 6.70 7.85
C ASP A 174 0.13 7.39 9.13
N ALA A 175 -0.81 8.03 9.84
CA ALA A 175 -0.49 8.91 10.95
C ALA A 175 -0.16 8.13 12.22
N HIS A 176 1.11 8.17 12.62
CA HIS A 176 1.59 7.64 13.90
C HIS A 176 1.46 8.65 15.06
N THR A 177 1.08 9.89 14.76
CA THR A 177 0.82 10.96 15.74
C THR A 177 -0.33 11.84 15.30
N VAL A 178 -0.98 12.51 16.25
CA VAL A 178 -2.09 13.43 15.96
C VAL A 178 -1.69 14.57 15.01
N ALA A 179 -0.44 15.03 15.07
CA ALA A 179 0.06 16.10 14.22
C ALA A 179 0.05 15.77 12.73
N VAL A 180 0.11 14.49 12.37
CA VAL A 180 0.16 14.01 10.97
C VAL A 180 -1.23 13.78 10.38
N LEU A 181 -2.28 13.67 11.19
CA LEU A 181 -3.66 13.41 10.72
C LEU A 181 -4.13 14.39 9.63
N GLY A 182 -3.71 15.66 9.68
CA GLY A 182 -4.06 16.68 8.70
C GLY A 182 -3.35 16.59 7.35
N SER A 183 -2.40 15.66 7.17
CA SER A 183 -1.61 15.54 5.92
C SER A 183 -2.48 15.18 4.73
N VAL A 184 -3.48 14.32 4.90
CA VAL A 184 -4.43 13.93 3.84
C VAL A 184 -5.05 15.15 3.17
N SER A 185 -5.66 16.04 3.94
CA SER A 185 -6.33 17.24 3.41
C SER A 185 -5.37 18.28 2.84
N ARG A 186 -4.11 18.29 3.28
CA ARG A 186 -3.08 19.21 2.77
C ARG A 186 -2.45 18.72 1.48
N VAL A 187 -2.11 17.45 1.37
CA VAL A 187 -1.29 16.87 0.30
C VAL A 187 -2.13 16.25 -0.82
N LEU A 188 -3.06 15.38 -0.47
CA LEU A 188 -3.74 14.53 -1.45
C LEU A 188 -4.64 15.25 -2.48
N PRO A 189 -5.26 16.41 -2.20
CA PRO A 189 -5.99 17.13 -3.25
C PRO A 189 -5.13 17.52 -4.45
N GLY A 190 -3.83 17.79 -4.23
CA GLY A 190 -2.86 18.01 -5.30
C GLY A 190 -2.60 16.75 -6.12
N VAL A 191 -2.34 15.64 -5.44
CA VAL A 191 -2.08 14.32 -6.06
C VAL A 191 -3.27 13.84 -6.87
N ILE A 192 -4.48 13.93 -6.31
CA ILE A 192 -5.74 13.57 -6.97
C ILE A 192 -5.90 14.33 -8.29
N ARG A 193 -5.63 15.65 -8.29
CA ARG A 193 -5.66 16.47 -9.53
C ARG A 193 -4.60 16.04 -10.54
N LEU A 194 -3.36 15.81 -10.10
CA LEU A 194 -2.25 15.39 -10.97
C LEU A 194 -2.50 14.04 -11.62
N LEU A 195 -3.13 13.12 -10.90
CA LEU A 195 -3.55 11.82 -11.42
C LEU A 195 -4.87 11.89 -12.20
N GLY A 196 -5.61 13.01 -12.15
CA GLY A 196 -6.92 13.15 -12.77
C GLY A 196 -7.94 12.14 -12.23
N LEU A 197 -7.92 11.91 -10.91
CA LEU A 197 -8.86 11.01 -10.25
C LEU A 197 -10.20 11.71 -10.00
N THR A 198 -11.28 10.96 -10.12
CA THR A 198 -12.67 11.38 -9.90
C THR A 198 -13.32 10.47 -8.85
N SER A 199 -14.58 10.72 -8.52
CA SER A 199 -15.35 9.84 -7.63
C SER A 199 -15.49 8.40 -8.15
N GLU A 200 -15.38 8.17 -9.46
CA GLU A 200 -15.41 6.84 -10.06
C GLU A 200 -14.19 5.99 -9.72
N HIS A 201 -13.07 6.65 -9.37
CA HIS A 201 -11.84 6.00 -8.95
C HIS A 201 -11.77 5.78 -7.44
N GLN A 202 -12.81 6.16 -6.68
CA GLN A 202 -12.80 6.02 -5.23
C GLN A 202 -13.06 4.58 -4.82
N TYR A 203 -12.14 4.02 -4.05
CA TYR A 203 -12.33 2.73 -3.41
C TYR A 203 -13.27 2.88 -2.19
N HIS A 204 -14.17 1.92 -2.04
CA HIS A 204 -15.10 1.84 -0.91
C HIS A 204 -14.90 0.53 -0.15
N ILE A 205 -14.59 0.62 1.13
CA ILE A 205 -14.54 -0.56 2.01
C ILE A 205 -15.95 -1.17 2.04
N PRO A 206 -16.10 -2.47 1.71
CA PRO A 206 -17.39 -3.14 1.76
C PRO A 206 -18.07 -3.07 3.14
N ASP A 207 -19.40 -3.15 3.16
CA ASP A 207 -20.17 -3.17 4.41
C ASP A 207 -20.11 -4.52 5.11
#